data_2359dff1507fd1bc075b2ee69a903b70
#
_entry.id   2359dff1507fd1bc075b2ee69a903b70
#
_cell.length_a   1.000
_cell.length_b   1.000
_cell.length_c   1.000
_cell.angle_alpha   90.00
_cell.angle_beta   90.00
_cell.angle_gamma   90.00
#
_symmetry.space_group_name_H-M   'P 1'
#
loop_
_entity.id
_entity.type
_entity.pdbx_description
1 polymer ?
#
loop_
_entity_poly.entity_id
_entity_poly.type
_entity_poly.pdbx_seq_one_letter_code
_entity_poly.pdbx_strand_id
1 'polypeptide(L)'
;MKTGRVKGAALAGAALTLSLALSAVGCAPSGYYRSTSSSLDSLLTLQAQQQRRIAALEREIAATREQVQASRASSDSRLGELSGRMDMLQGQLEKSGAQFRDLSMKVEKVKTSITASDSARMGMNPAAIVDPEQAYQAATSDFAAGRYPLAKQAFTSYVQRFPDTVVSDDAQFKIGECAFLTGDFNGAIEAYKKVVEKYPDGDRVPGALYKTGVAYARLSNMEEARKYYRSVITKYPKSSEAAAAREAMAPAKKRAG
;
A
#
# COMPACT_ATOMS: atom_id res chain seq x y z
N MET A 1 -32.47 11.54 19.53
CA MET A 1 -33.79 11.18 18.96
C MET A 1 -34.07 9.71 19.24
N LYS A 2 -35.10 9.45 20.01
CA LYS A 2 -35.89 8.24 20.27
C LYS A 2 -35.20 6.86 20.29
N THR A 3 -34.84 6.46 21.47
CA THR A 3 -34.53 5.09 21.89
C THR A 3 -35.80 4.24 21.90
N GLY A 4 -35.88 3.29 20.96
CA GLY A 4 -36.91 2.25 20.95
C GLY A 4 -36.60 1.16 21.99
N ARG A 5 -37.25 1.26 23.12
CA ARG A 5 -37.29 0.25 24.19
C ARG A 5 -38.17 -0.92 23.72
N VAL A 6 -37.59 -2.02 23.29
CA VAL A 6 -38.37 -3.26 23.08
C VAL A 6 -38.49 -3.94 24.42
N LYS A 7 -39.72 -3.88 24.92
CA LYS A 7 -40.16 -4.54 26.16
C LYS A 7 -40.13 -6.04 25.96
N GLY A 8 -39.48 -6.75 26.89
CA GLY A 8 -39.63 -8.18 27.09
C GLY A 8 -41.07 -8.51 27.45
N ALA A 9 -41.70 -9.28 26.62
CA ALA A 9 -43.01 -9.86 26.92
C ALA A 9 -42.86 -11.38 26.96
N ALA A 10 -43.00 -11.90 28.15
CA ALA A 10 -43.77 -13.08 28.53
C ALA A 10 -43.44 -14.40 27.81
N LEU A 11 -42.55 -15.19 28.40
CA LEU A 11 -42.58 -16.64 28.35
C LEU A 11 -42.99 -17.18 29.75
N ALA A 12 -44.18 -16.82 30.20
CA ALA A 12 -44.83 -17.36 31.38
C ALA A 12 -46.21 -17.88 30.96
N GLY A 13 -46.24 -19.02 30.26
CA GLY A 13 -47.53 -19.53 29.80
C GLY A 13 -47.51 -20.96 29.29
N ALA A 14 -46.59 -21.80 29.71
CA ALA A 14 -46.59 -23.23 29.29
C ALA A 14 -46.44 -24.23 30.44
N ALA A 15 -46.75 -23.83 31.68
CA ALA A 15 -46.63 -24.71 32.86
C ALA A 15 -47.95 -25.15 33.48
N LEU A 16 -49.10 -24.90 32.86
CA LEU A 16 -50.40 -25.11 33.53
C LEU A 16 -51.40 -25.98 32.77
N THR A 17 -50.98 -26.86 31.85
CA THR A 17 -51.92 -27.77 31.19
C THR A 17 -51.51 -29.27 31.24
N LEU A 18 -50.65 -29.67 32.17
CA LEU A 18 -50.21 -31.07 32.27
C LEU A 18 -50.70 -31.78 33.54
N SER A 19 -51.71 -31.28 34.30
CA SER A 19 -52.15 -31.87 35.55
C SER A 19 -53.54 -32.50 35.49
N LEU A 20 -54.15 -32.71 34.33
CA LEU A 20 -55.54 -33.29 34.28
C LEU A 20 -55.64 -34.53 33.37
N ALA A 21 -54.61 -35.34 33.23
CA ALA A 21 -54.72 -36.61 32.51
C ALA A 21 -54.19 -37.83 33.32
N LEU A 22 -54.32 -37.82 34.65
CA LEU A 22 -53.74 -38.89 35.46
C LEU A 22 -54.81 -39.69 36.22
N SER A 23 -55.99 -39.90 35.66
CA SER A 23 -57.03 -40.71 36.35
C SER A 23 -57.72 -41.78 35.48
N ALA A 24 -57.07 -42.27 34.42
CA ALA A 24 -57.66 -43.40 33.67
C ALA A 24 -56.54 -44.25 33.03
N VAL A 25 -55.73 -44.97 33.85
CA VAL A 25 -54.91 -46.03 33.28
C VAL A 25 -54.95 -47.23 34.24
N GLY A 26 -55.86 -48.16 33.95
CA GLY A 26 -55.76 -49.52 34.41
C GLY A 26 -54.51 -50.21 33.89
N CYS A 27 -53.93 -51.10 34.67
CA CYS A 27 -52.85 -52.06 34.45
C CYS A 27 -52.18 -52.04 33.08
N ALA A 28 -51.18 -51.24 32.93
CA ALA A 28 -50.16 -51.37 31.81
C ALA A 28 -48.99 -52.22 32.33
N PRO A 29 -48.43 -53.12 31.51
CA PRO A 29 -47.34 -53.97 31.92
C PRO A 29 -46.08 -53.17 32.28
N SER A 30 -45.45 -53.52 33.39
CA SER A 30 -44.34 -52.79 34.04
C SER A 30 -43.13 -52.46 33.16
N GLY A 31 -43.05 -53.08 31.97
CA GLY A 31 -42.02 -52.80 30.96
C GLY A 31 -42.21 -51.50 30.18
N TYR A 32 -43.46 -51.00 30.05
CA TYR A 32 -43.77 -49.81 29.28
C TYR A 32 -43.32 -48.54 30.01
N TYR A 33 -43.47 -48.47 31.34
CA TYR A 33 -43.05 -47.35 32.14
C TYR A 33 -41.53 -47.18 32.24
N ARG A 34 -40.76 -48.29 32.11
CA ARG A 34 -39.31 -48.24 32.20
C ARG A 34 -38.67 -47.69 30.91
N SER A 35 -39.28 -47.93 29.73
CA SER A 35 -38.79 -47.40 28.46
C SER A 35 -39.14 -45.90 28.28
N THR A 36 -40.30 -45.49 28.78
CA THR A 36 -40.70 -44.05 28.72
C THR A 36 -39.92 -43.16 29.68
N SER A 37 -39.55 -43.65 30.88
CA SER A 37 -38.71 -42.92 31.82
C SER A 37 -37.29 -42.72 31.27
N SER A 38 -36.69 -43.75 30.66
CA SER A 38 -35.34 -43.65 30.07
C SER A 38 -35.31 -42.68 28.88
N SER A 39 -36.37 -42.63 28.06
CA SER A 39 -36.51 -41.65 26.98
C SER A 39 -36.68 -40.23 27.48
N LEU A 40 -37.43 -40.03 28.58
CA LEU A 40 -37.61 -38.74 29.22
C LEU A 40 -36.28 -38.22 29.81
N ASP A 41 -35.52 -39.09 30.48
CA ASP A 41 -34.21 -38.74 31.03
C ASP A 41 -33.22 -38.37 29.91
N SER A 42 -33.28 -39.07 28.77
CA SER A 42 -32.46 -38.73 27.59
C SER A 42 -32.81 -37.37 27.02
N LEU A 43 -34.10 -37.04 26.95
CA LEU A 43 -34.55 -35.71 26.47
C LEU A 43 -34.15 -34.60 27.43
N LEU A 44 -34.27 -34.82 28.74
CA LEU A 44 -33.86 -33.85 29.77
C LEU A 44 -32.36 -33.60 29.74
N THR A 45 -31.56 -34.65 29.56
CA THR A 45 -30.08 -34.51 29.41
C THR A 45 -29.70 -33.78 28.12
N LEU A 46 -30.37 -34.05 27.01
CA LEU A 46 -30.17 -33.35 25.75
C LEU A 46 -30.55 -31.86 25.87
N GLN A 47 -31.69 -31.58 26.51
CA GLN A 47 -32.12 -30.20 26.75
C GLN A 47 -31.10 -29.44 27.63
N ALA A 48 -30.63 -30.06 28.71
CA ALA A 48 -29.60 -29.48 29.57
C ALA A 48 -28.28 -29.23 28.79
N GLN A 49 -27.90 -30.14 27.90
CA GLN A 49 -26.74 -29.98 27.05
C GLN A 49 -26.91 -28.84 26.04
N GLN A 50 -28.08 -28.70 25.42
CA GLN A 50 -28.39 -27.59 24.52
C GLN A 50 -28.36 -26.25 25.27
N GLN A 51 -28.93 -26.16 26.46
CA GLN A 51 -28.86 -24.95 27.27
C GLN A 51 -27.44 -24.55 27.64
N ARG A 52 -26.58 -25.54 27.98
CA ARG A 52 -25.15 -25.27 28.22
C ARG A 52 -24.44 -24.77 26.99
N ARG A 53 -24.74 -25.31 25.78
CA ARG A 53 -24.19 -24.82 24.52
C ARG A 53 -24.64 -23.40 24.20
N ILE A 54 -25.93 -23.08 24.41
CA ILE A 54 -26.46 -21.73 24.22
C ILE A 54 -25.74 -20.75 25.14
N ALA A 55 -25.64 -21.07 26.43
CA ALA A 55 -24.93 -20.22 27.39
C ALA A 55 -23.41 -20.05 27.06
N ALA A 56 -22.78 -21.06 26.49
CA ALA A 56 -21.40 -20.95 26.02
C ALA A 56 -21.27 -20.03 24.80
N LEU A 57 -22.14 -20.18 23.79
CA LEU A 57 -22.21 -19.32 22.62
C LEU A 57 -22.51 -17.85 22.96
N GLU A 58 -23.44 -17.63 23.91
CA GLU A 58 -23.74 -16.27 24.39
C GLU A 58 -22.51 -15.58 25.02
N ARG A 59 -21.70 -16.34 25.78
CA ARG A 59 -20.44 -15.82 26.34
C ARG A 59 -19.43 -15.52 25.26
N GLU A 60 -19.30 -16.38 24.25
CA GLU A 60 -18.39 -16.17 23.12
C GLU A 60 -18.81 -14.93 22.27
N ILE A 61 -20.12 -14.78 22.03
CA ILE A 61 -20.67 -13.60 21.36
C ILE A 61 -20.40 -12.32 22.18
N ALA A 62 -20.53 -12.38 23.50
CA ALA A 62 -20.23 -11.24 24.37
C ALA A 62 -18.74 -10.86 24.29
N ALA A 63 -17.85 -11.85 24.38
CA ALA A 63 -16.40 -11.63 24.29
C ALA A 63 -15.98 -11.08 22.90
N THR A 64 -16.54 -11.63 21.83
CA THR A 64 -16.26 -11.10 20.47
C THR A 64 -16.79 -9.70 20.26
N ARG A 65 -17.94 -9.35 20.82
CA ARG A 65 -18.47 -7.97 20.79
C ARG A 65 -17.54 -7.00 21.51
N GLU A 66 -17.06 -7.37 22.68
CA GLU A 66 -16.11 -6.56 23.45
C GLU A 66 -14.80 -6.36 22.68
N GLN A 67 -14.26 -7.42 22.09
CA GLN A 67 -13.05 -7.37 21.27
C GLN A 67 -13.23 -6.47 20.03
N VAL A 68 -14.39 -6.55 19.36
CA VAL A 68 -14.71 -5.69 18.21
C VAL A 68 -14.82 -4.22 18.64
N GLN A 69 -15.44 -3.95 19.78
CA GLN A 69 -15.52 -2.58 20.30
C GLN A 69 -14.15 -2.01 20.65
N ALA A 70 -13.30 -2.79 21.32
CA ALA A 70 -11.92 -2.40 21.64
C ALA A 70 -11.09 -2.16 20.38
N SER A 71 -11.23 -3.01 19.36
CA SER A 71 -10.57 -2.85 18.07
C SER A 71 -11.02 -1.59 17.33
N ARG A 72 -12.33 -1.29 17.35
CA ARG A 72 -12.87 -0.04 16.77
C ARG A 72 -12.33 1.19 17.48
N ALA A 73 -12.35 1.22 18.81
CA ALA A 73 -11.81 2.34 19.58
C ALA A 73 -10.32 2.57 19.30
N SER A 74 -9.53 1.48 19.19
CA SER A 74 -8.13 1.56 18.80
C SER A 74 -7.93 2.09 17.37
N SER A 75 -8.78 1.67 16.43
CA SER A 75 -8.75 2.15 15.04
C SER A 75 -9.12 3.62 14.94
N ASP A 76 -10.15 4.05 15.65
CA ASP A 76 -10.58 5.46 15.68
C ASP A 76 -9.50 6.37 16.28
N SER A 77 -8.82 5.90 17.34
CA SER A 77 -7.69 6.62 17.92
C SER A 77 -6.52 6.77 16.93
N ARG A 78 -6.18 5.70 16.20
CA ARG A 78 -5.12 5.73 15.17
C ARG A 78 -5.49 6.64 13.99
N LEU A 79 -6.75 6.62 13.56
CA LEU A 79 -7.24 7.53 12.52
C LEU A 79 -7.16 8.98 12.96
N GLY A 80 -7.49 9.29 14.20
CA GLY A 80 -7.33 10.63 14.78
C GLY A 80 -5.87 11.09 14.82
N GLU A 81 -4.95 10.20 15.24
CA GLU A 81 -3.52 10.50 15.23
C GLU A 81 -2.99 10.72 13.81
N LEU A 82 -3.42 9.88 12.85
CA LEU A 82 -3.00 10.00 11.45
C LEU A 82 -3.51 11.31 10.84
N SER A 83 -4.77 11.69 11.13
CA SER A 83 -5.34 12.98 10.71
C SER A 83 -4.53 14.17 11.27
N GLY A 84 -4.21 14.14 12.56
CA GLY A 84 -3.40 15.19 13.17
C GLY A 84 -1.98 15.28 12.57
N ARG A 85 -1.37 14.14 12.20
CA ARG A 85 -0.09 14.12 11.48
C ARG A 85 -0.22 14.70 10.07
N MET A 86 -1.30 14.40 9.37
CA MET A 86 -1.58 14.98 8.05
C MET A 86 -1.72 16.52 8.12
N ASP A 87 -2.48 17.01 9.10
CA ASP A 87 -2.66 18.45 9.28
C ASP A 87 -1.33 19.17 9.60
N MET A 88 -0.49 18.52 10.44
CA MET A 88 0.84 19.05 10.75
C MET A 88 1.76 19.04 9.51
N LEU A 89 1.76 17.98 8.71
CA LEU A 89 2.53 17.91 7.47
C LEU A 89 2.05 18.94 6.44
N GLN A 90 0.75 19.13 6.34
CA GLN A 90 0.17 20.15 5.46
C GLN A 90 0.60 21.55 5.87
N GLY A 91 0.56 21.87 7.17
CA GLY A 91 1.07 23.14 7.69
C GLY A 91 2.58 23.34 7.46
N GLN A 92 3.38 22.28 7.58
CA GLN A 92 4.81 22.32 7.22
C GLN A 92 5.02 22.58 5.73
N LEU A 93 4.21 21.92 4.86
CA LEU A 93 4.27 22.10 3.42
C LEU A 93 3.91 23.52 3.01
N GLU A 94 2.87 24.11 3.61
CA GLU A 94 2.47 25.51 3.37
C GLU A 94 3.56 26.48 3.81
N LYS A 95 4.16 26.27 4.99
CA LYS A 95 5.26 27.08 5.50
C LYS A 95 6.50 26.98 4.61
N SER A 96 6.85 25.74 4.19
CA SER A 96 7.97 25.51 3.26
C SER A 96 7.70 26.16 1.90
N GLY A 97 6.47 26.04 1.38
CA GLY A 97 6.04 26.69 0.15
C GLY A 97 6.08 28.23 0.22
N ALA A 98 5.75 28.80 1.36
CA ALA A 98 5.88 30.24 1.58
C ALA A 98 7.35 30.69 1.63
N GLN A 99 8.21 29.93 2.32
CA GLN A 99 9.66 30.18 2.36
C GLN A 99 10.29 30.06 0.97
N PHE A 100 9.85 29.07 0.19
CA PHE A 100 10.33 28.88 -1.18
C PHE A 100 9.93 30.04 -2.10
N ARG A 101 8.70 30.55 -1.97
CA ARG A 101 8.25 31.74 -2.70
C ARG A 101 9.05 33.00 -2.32
N ASP A 102 9.31 33.20 -1.04
CA ASP A 102 10.12 34.34 -0.55
C ASP A 102 11.56 34.24 -1.06
N LEU A 103 12.15 33.04 -1.00
CA LEU A 103 13.48 32.78 -1.54
C LEU A 103 13.54 32.98 -3.06
N SER A 104 12.53 32.50 -3.79
CA SER A 104 12.43 32.70 -5.24
C SER A 104 12.32 34.18 -5.60
N MET A 105 11.55 34.97 -4.85
CA MET A 105 11.49 36.41 -5.06
C MET A 105 12.82 37.10 -4.73
N LYS A 106 13.53 36.67 -3.69
CA LYS A 106 14.87 37.20 -3.36
C LYS A 106 15.90 36.83 -4.44
N VAL A 107 15.86 35.62 -4.94
CA VAL A 107 16.74 35.16 -6.05
C VAL A 107 16.46 35.97 -7.33
N GLU A 108 15.18 36.20 -7.67
CA GLU A 108 14.83 37.00 -8.84
C GLU A 108 15.25 38.47 -8.67
N LYS A 109 15.13 39.05 -7.45
CA LYS A 109 15.62 40.36 -7.14
C LYS A 109 17.14 40.48 -7.22
N VAL A 110 17.88 39.45 -6.75
CA VAL A 110 19.34 39.39 -6.89
C VAL A 110 19.74 39.22 -8.35
N LYS A 111 19.05 38.35 -9.09
CA LYS A 111 19.26 38.13 -10.53
C LYS A 111 19.02 39.43 -11.31
N THR A 112 17.96 40.17 -11.05
CA THR A 112 17.69 41.45 -11.69
C THR A 112 18.73 42.53 -11.31
N SER A 113 19.24 42.49 -10.07
CA SER A 113 20.31 43.43 -9.65
C SER A 113 21.66 43.07 -10.26
N ILE A 114 21.96 41.78 -10.44
CA ILE A 114 23.18 41.29 -11.13
C ILE A 114 23.10 41.60 -12.62
N THR A 115 21.95 41.35 -13.27
CA THR A 115 21.78 41.65 -14.70
C THR A 115 21.84 43.15 -14.99
N ALA A 116 21.43 44.02 -14.05
CA ALA A 116 21.54 45.47 -14.20
C ALA A 116 23.00 45.96 -14.05
N SER A 117 23.84 45.28 -13.24
CA SER A 117 25.25 45.65 -13.05
C SER A 117 26.21 45.00 -14.05
N ASP A 118 25.87 43.79 -14.53
CA ASP A 118 26.75 43.05 -15.47
C ASP A 118 26.44 43.29 -16.94
N SER A 119 25.24 43.80 -17.27
CA SER A 119 24.92 44.27 -18.63
C SER A 119 25.83 45.40 -19.11
N ALA A 120 26.53 46.07 -18.18
CA ALA A 120 27.48 47.11 -18.47
C ALA A 120 28.95 46.63 -18.62
N ARG A 121 29.23 45.37 -18.25
CA ARG A 121 30.65 44.90 -18.18
C ARG A 121 31.04 43.75 -19.02
N MET A 122 30.16 42.87 -19.49
CA MET A 122 30.53 41.75 -20.35
C MET A 122 29.37 41.34 -21.25
N GLY A 123 29.56 41.30 -22.56
CA GLY A 123 28.64 40.79 -23.55
C GLY A 123 28.53 39.25 -23.48
N MET A 124 28.24 38.70 -22.29
CA MET A 124 27.97 37.29 -22.08
C MET A 124 26.48 37.04 -21.83
N ASN A 125 25.90 36.22 -22.66
CA ASN A 125 24.51 35.78 -22.62
C ASN A 125 24.18 35.11 -21.25
N PRO A 126 23.30 35.67 -20.38
CA PRO A 126 22.98 35.08 -19.09
C PRO A 126 22.23 33.74 -19.16
N ALA A 127 21.91 33.25 -20.38
CA ALA A 127 21.29 31.95 -20.59
C ALA A 127 22.26 30.75 -20.47
N ALA A 128 23.54 30.96 -20.09
CA ALA A 128 24.57 29.94 -20.20
C ALA A 128 24.99 29.25 -18.90
N ILE A 129 24.58 29.69 -17.72
CA ILE A 129 24.99 29.05 -16.47
C ILE A 129 23.73 28.46 -15.81
N VAL A 130 23.26 27.32 -16.34
CA VAL A 130 22.31 26.48 -15.61
C VAL A 130 23.14 25.64 -14.66
N ASP A 131 22.91 25.83 -13.36
CA ASP A 131 23.48 25.00 -12.31
C ASP A 131 22.94 23.56 -12.44
N PRO A 132 23.83 22.54 -12.58
CA PRO A 132 23.41 21.15 -12.69
C PRO A 132 22.52 20.70 -11.54
N GLU A 133 22.82 21.13 -10.33
CA GLU A 133 22.04 20.76 -9.14
C GLU A 133 20.60 21.30 -9.22
N GLN A 134 20.43 22.56 -9.61
CA GLN A 134 19.10 23.17 -9.76
C GLN A 134 18.31 22.50 -10.90
N ALA A 135 18.97 22.17 -12.00
CA ALA A 135 18.33 21.48 -13.12
C ALA A 135 17.84 20.07 -12.73
N TYR A 136 18.65 19.33 -11.95
CA TYR A 136 18.29 18.01 -11.45
C TYR A 136 17.15 18.09 -10.43
N GLN A 137 17.19 19.03 -9.49
CA GLN A 137 16.14 19.25 -8.50
C GLN A 137 14.80 19.63 -9.14
N ALA A 138 14.81 20.49 -10.16
CA ALA A 138 13.60 20.84 -10.90
C ALA A 138 12.97 19.61 -11.58
N ALA A 139 13.76 18.79 -12.25
CA ALA A 139 13.31 17.54 -12.87
C ALA A 139 12.76 16.55 -11.83
N THR A 140 13.40 16.45 -10.67
CA THR A 140 12.97 15.59 -9.56
C THR A 140 11.65 16.09 -8.95
N SER A 141 11.45 17.40 -8.84
CA SER A 141 10.20 18.01 -8.39
C SER A 141 9.04 17.67 -9.34
N ASP A 142 9.26 17.75 -10.64
CA ASP A 142 8.26 17.36 -11.65
C ASP A 142 7.93 15.87 -11.56
N PHE A 143 8.93 15.03 -11.34
CA PHE A 143 8.74 13.59 -11.12
C PHE A 143 7.90 13.31 -9.87
N ALA A 144 8.23 13.93 -8.75
CA ALA A 144 7.52 13.78 -7.48
C ALA A 144 6.07 14.30 -7.56
N ALA A 145 5.83 15.32 -8.36
CA ALA A 145 4.48 15.84 -8.63
C ALA A 145 3.67 14.99 -9.64
N GLY A 146 4.22 13.85 -10.12
CA GLY A 146 3.55 12.98 -11.10
C GLY A 146 3.52 13.54 -12.52
N ARG A 147 4.22 14.65 -12.79
CA ARG A 147 4.32 15.26 -14.12
C ARG A 147 5.37 14.53 -14.98
N TYR A 148 5.19 13.20 -15.15
CA TYR A 148 6.18 12.33 -15.78
C TYR A 148 6.64 12.75 -17.20
N PRO A 149 5.77 13.23 -18.11
CA PRO A 149 6.22 13.70 -19.41
C PRO A 149 7.17 14.90 -19.31
N LEU A 150 6.87 15.85 -18.41
CA LEU A 150 7.71 17.04 -18.18
C LEU A 150 9.03 16.65 -17.50
N ALA A 151 8.98 15.82 -16.47
CA ALA A 151 10.15 15.27 -15.80
C ALA A 151 11.07 14.51 -16.79
N LYS A 152 10.50 13.68 -17.68
CA LYS A 152 11.25 12.96 -18.72
C LYS A 152 12.02 13.93 -19.62
N GLN A 153 11.37 15.01 -20.05
CA GLN A 153 12.01 16.04 -20.87
C GLN A 153 13.14 16.76 -20.11
N ALA A 154 12.87 17.13 -18.84
CA ALA A 154 13.85 17.81 -18.00
C ALA A 154 15.08 16.93 -17.71
N PHE A 155 14.90 15.66 -17.33
CA PHE A 155 15.99 14.70 -17.14
C PHE A 155 16.74 14.42 -18.44
N THR A 156 16.05 14.34 -19.59
CA THR A 156 16.70 14.18 -20.89
C THR A 156 17.62 15.36 -21.22
N SER A 157 17.14 16.58 -21.00
CA SER A 157 17.94 17.79 -21.16
C SER A 157 19.12 17.81 -20.18
N TYR A 158 18.90 17.32 -18.96
CA TYR A 158 19.95 17.22 -17.95
C TYR A 158 21.10 16.32 -18.41
N VAL A 159 20.83 15.06 -18.78
CA VAL A 159 21.88 14.12 -19.18
C VAL A 159 22.59 14.52 -20.48
N GLN A 160 21.94 15.32 -21.34
CA GLN A 160 22.56 15.88 -22.54
C GLN A 160 23.56 16.98 -22.20
N ARG A 161 23.24 17.83 -21.21
CA ARG A 161 24.09 18.98 -20.84
C ARG A 161 25.15 18.62 -19.81
N PHE A 162 24.85 17.66 -18.95
CA PHE A 162 25.68 17.26 -17.82
C PHE A 162 25.83 15.73 -17.79
N PRO A 163 26.55 15.13 -18.76
CA PRO A 163 26.65 13.68 -18.86
C PRO A 163 27.51 13.03 -17.76
N ASP A 164 28.42 13.77 -17.15
CA ASP A 164 29.48 13.25 -16.29
C ASP A 164 29.35 13.71 -14.82
N THR A 165 28.15 14.11 -14.38
CA THR A 165 27.92 14.43 -12.97
C THR A 165 27.63 13.17 -12.16
N VAL A 166 27.78 13.27 -10.83
CA VAL A 166 27.52 12.16 -9.89
C VAL A 166 26.10 11.61 -9.99
N VAL A 167 25.13 12.44 -10.43
CA VAL A 167 23.71 12.06 -10.54
C VAL A 167 23.27 11.80 -11.98
N SER A 168 24.20 11.68 -12.93
CA SER A 168 23.84 11.51 -14.34
C SER A 168 23.25 10.12 -14.64
N ASP A 169 23.72 9.09 -13.97
CA ASP A 169 23.14 7.75 -14.01
C ASP A 169 21.74 7.71 -13.38
N ASP A 170 21.55 8.41 -12.25
CA ASP A 170 20.25 8.63 -11.63
C ASP A 170 19.27 9.32 -12.58
N ALA A 171 19.70 10.42 -13.22
CA ALA A 171 18.88 11.15 -14.20
C ALA A 171 18.49 10.26 -15.38
N GLN A 172 19.43 9.50 -15.92
CA GLN A 172 19.16 8.54 -17.00
C GLN A 172 18.21 7.42 -16.56
N PHE A 173 18.35 6.93 -15.33
CA PHE A 173 17.43 5.96 -14.73
C PHE A 173 16.03 6.55 -14.57
N LYS A 174 15.90 7.80 -14.10
CA LYS A 174 14.63 8.52 -13.96
C LYS A 174 13.90 8.73 -15.29
N ILE A 175 14.61 8.91 -16.41
CA ILE A 175 14.00 8.91 -17.75
C ILE A 175 13.25 7.60 -18.00
N GLY A 176 13.87 6.46 -17.63
CA GLY A 176 13.23 5.14 -17.72
C GLY A 176 12.01 5.00 -16.79
N GLU A 177 12.11 5.49 -15.56
CA GLU A 177 10.98 5.48 -14.63
C GLU A 177 9.80 6.31 -15.15
N CYS A 178 10.05 7.50 -15.71
CA CYS A 178 9.02 8.33 -16.33
C CYS A 178 8.30 7.59 -17.48
N ALA A 179 9.07 6.96 -18.37
CA ALA A 179 8.53 6.18 -19.47
C ALA A 179 7.72 4.97 -18.97
N PHE A 180 8.22 4.26 -17.97
CA PHE A 180 7.54 3.12 -17.36
C PHE A 180 6.20 3.51 -16.72
N LEU A 181 6.18 4.61 -15.96
CA LEU A 181 4.98 5.10 -15.26
C LEU A 181 3.92 5.67 -16.22
N THR A 182 4.32 6.11 -17.42
CA THR A 182 3.40 6.52 -18.49
C THR A 182 2.98 5.36 -19.40
N GLY A 183 3.43 4.13 -19.14
CA GLY A 183 3.11 2.94 -19.93
C GLY A 183 3.94 2.77 -21.21
N ASP A 184 4.89 3.66 -21.46
CA ASP A 184 5.87 3.54 -22.57
C ASP A 184 6.97 2.55 -22.19
N PHE A 185 6.63 1.25 -22.17
CA PHE A 185 7.56 0.21 -21.76
C PHE A 185 8.74 0.04 -22.72
N ASN A 186 8.56 0.32 -24.01
CA ASN A 186 9.66 0.31 -24.97
C ASN A 186 10.66 1.44 -24.69
N GLY A 187 10.15 2.66 -24.51
CA GLY A 187 10.98 3.80 -24.14
C GLY A 187 11.68 3.60 -22.78
N ALA A 188 11.02 2.94 -21.83
CA ALA A 188 11.62 2.59 -20.55
C ALA A 188 12.81 1.62 -20.72
N ILE A 189 12.64 0.56 -21.53
CA ILE A 189 13.70 -0.40 -21.86
C ILE A 189 14.93 0.30 -22.46
N GLU A 190 14.71 1.18 -23.44
CA GLU A 190 15.80 1.94 -24.06
C GLU A 190 16.51 2.84 -23.05
N ALA A 191 15.77 3.53 -22.20
CA ALA A 191 16.34 4.42 -21.20
C ALA A 191 17.15 3.67 -20.15
N TYR A 192 16.66 2.53 -19.65
CA TYR A 192 17.39 1.70 -18.69
C TYR A 192 18.64 1.04 -19.31
N LYS A 193 18.58 0.60 -20.57
CA LYS A 193 19.77 0.11 -21.29
C LYS A 193 20.85 1.16 -21.38
N LYS A 194 20.47 2.42 -21.64
CA LYS A 194 21.42 3.54 -21.66
C LYS A 194 22.11 3.77 -20.31
N VAL A 195 21.46 3.46 -19.16
CA VAL A 195 22.15 3.48 -17.87
C VAL A 195 23.29 2.49 -17.85
N VAL A 196 23.05 1.25 -18.28
CA VAL A 196 24.05 0.17 -18.29
C VAL A 196 25.20 0.45 -19.29
N GLU A 197 24.87 1.06 -20.41
CA GLU A 197 25.84 1.36 -21.49
C GLU A 197 26.71 2.57 -21.17
N LYS A 198 26.11 3.65 -20.69
CA LYS A 198 26.80 4.92 -20.47
C LYS A 198 27.42 5.06 -19.10
N TYR A 199 26.83 4.39 -18.09
CA TYR A 199 27.24 4.49 -16.70
C TYR A 199 27.47 3.10 -16.09
N PRO A 200 28.39 2.28 -16.65
CA PRO A 200 28.59 0.88 -16.28
C PRO A 200 28.99 0.69 -14.80
N ASP A 201 29.63 1.68 -14.21
CA ASP A 201 30.09 1.69 -12.83
C ASP A 201 29.10 2.41 -11.89
N GLY A 202 27.97 2.90 -12.43
CA GLY A 202 26.95 3.61 -11.67
C GLY A 202 26.17 2.69 -10.72
N ASP A 203 25.74 3.25 -9.61
CA ASP A 203 24.97 2.52 -8.59
C ASP A 203 23.56 2.12 -9.07
N ARG A 204 23.07 2.76 -10.15
CA ARG A 204 21.78 2.46 -10.77
C ARG A 204 21.79 1.27 -11.73
N VAL A 205 22.95 0.71 -12.06
CA VAL A 205 23.04 -0.41 -13.01
C VAL A 205 22.26 -1.64 -12.58
N PRO A 206 22.31 -2.12 -11.32
CA PRO A 206 21.47 -3.25 -10.88
C PRO A 206 19.98 -2.94 -11.02
N GLY A 207 19.57 -1.73 -10.64
CA GLY A 207 18.19 -1.25 -10.79
C GLY A 207 17.74 -1.21 -12.25
N ALA A 208 18.58 -0.69 -13.13
CA ALA A 208 18.31 -0.60 -14.57
C ALA A 208 18.14 -1.99 -15.22
N LEU A 209 19.00 -2.94 -14.89
CA LEU A 209 18.86 -4.33 -15.36
C LEU A 209 17.54 -4.96 -14.88
N TYR A 210 17.24 -4.84 -13.60
CA TYR A 210 16.00 -5.38 -13.04
C TYR A 210 14.76 -4.74 -13.69
N LYS A 211 14.72 -3.41 -13.79
CA LYS A 211 13.60 -2.67 -14.38
C LYS A 211 13.43 -2.94 -15.87
N THR A 212 14.52 -3.16 -16.60
CA THR A 212 14.45 -3.65 -18.00
C THR A 212 13.71 -4.99 -18.05
N GLY A 213 14.04 -5.93 -17.17
CA GLY A 213 13.33 -7.20 -17.06
C GLY A 213 11.84 -7.01 -16.74
N VAL A 214 11.51 -6.11 -15.82
CA VAL A 214 10.10 -5.80 -15.49
C VAL A 214 9.37 -5.20 -16.69
N ALA A 215 10.00 -4.29 -17.43
CA ALA A 215 9.41 -3.66 -18.62
C ALA A 215 9.14 -4.71 -19.72
N TYR A 216 10.06 -5.64 -19.98
CA TYR A 216 9.82 -6.77 -20.89
C TYR A 216 8.67 -7.66 -20.42
N ALA A 217 8.57 -7.93 -19.11
CA ALA A 217 7.45 -8.70 -18.56
C ALA A 217 6.11 -7.98 -18.75
N ARG A 218 6.07 -6.64 -18.65
CA ARG A 218 4.88 -5.83 -18.96
C ARG A 218 4.46 -5.92 -20.43
N LEU A 219 5.44 -6.08 -21.33
CA LEU A 219 5.20 -6.36 -22.74
C LEU A 219 4.90 -7.84 -23.05
N SER A 220 4.71 -8.67 -22.02
CA SER A 220 4.49 -10.12 -22.12
C SER A 220 5.68 -10.88 -22.76
N ASN A 221 6.84 -10.25 -22.87
CA ASN A 221 8.08 -10.87 -23.38
C ASN A 221 8.87 -11.47 -22.20
N MET A 222 8.37 -12.59 -21.69
CA MET A 222 8.94 -13.27 -20.51
C MET A 222 10.34 -13.86 -20.80
N GLU A 223 10.66 -14.15 -22.05
CA GLU A 223 11.96 -14.69 -22.41
C GLU A 223 13.06 -13.64 -22.20
N GLU A 224 12.87 -12.44 -22.76
CA GLU A 224 13.80 -11.32 -22.54
C GLU A 224 13.81 -10.90 -21.07
N ALA A 225 12.65 -10.83 -20.41
CA ALA A 225 12.59 -10.50 -18.99
C ALA A 225 13.50 -11.40 -18.15
N ARG A 226 13.45 -12.74 -18.39
CA ARG A 226 14.30 -13.72 -17.70
C ARG A 226 15.78 -13.54 -17.98
N LYS A 227 16.18 -13.10 -19.19
CA LYS A 227 17.59 -12.80 -19.50
C LYS A 227 18.11 -11.66 -18.63
N TYR A 228 17.35 -10.58 -18.51
CA TYR A 228 17.70 -9.44 -17.68
C TYR A 228 17.69 -9.77 -16.18
N TYR A 229 16.70 -10.53 -15.68
CA TYR A 229 16.69 -11.01 -14.31
C TYR A 229 17.90 -11.91 -13.99
N ARG A 230 18.27 -12.82 -14.87
CA ARG A 230 19.49 -13.62 -14.71
C ARG A 230 20.75 -12.73 -14.70
N SER A 231 20.79 -11.72 -15.56
CA SER A 231 21.94 -10.80 -15.62
C SER A 231 22.16 -10.10 -14.27
N VAL A 232 21.10 -9.53 -13.66
CA VAL A 232 21.26 -8.86 -12.36
C VAL A 232 21.61 -9.86 -11.25
N ILE A 233 21.02 -11.06 -11.23
CA ILE A 233 21.33 -12.11 -10.25
C ILE A 233 22.80 -12.52 -10.32
N THR A 234 23.36 -12.65 -11.53
CA THR A 234 24.73 -13.12 -11.75
C THR A 234 25.75 -12.01 -11.48
N LYS A 235 25.51 -10.80 -11.99
CA LYS A 235 26.47 -9.70 -11.89
C LYS A 235 26.43 -8.99 -10.53
N TYR A 236 25.25 -8.93 -9.90
CA TYR A 236 25.01 -8.19 -8.64
C TYR A 236 24.30 -9.04 -7.60
N PRO A 237 24.84 -10.22 -7.21
CA PRO A 237 24.13 -11.24 -6.43
C PRO A 237 23.68 -10.78 -5.03
N LYS A 238 24.32 -9.73 -4.51
CA LYS A 238 24.04 -9.16 -3.17
C LYS A 238 23.07 -7.97 -3.20
N SER A 239 22.66 -7.50 -4.38
CA SER A 239 21.74 -6.37 -4.49
C SER A 239 20.31 -6.76 -4.15
N SER A 240 19.50 -5.78 -3.72
CA SER A 240 18.06 -5.93 -3.51
C SER A 240 17.33 -6.31 -4.79
N GLU A 241 17.80 -5.81 -5.91
CA GLU A 241 17.26 -6.10 -7.25
C GLU A 241 17.48 -7.55 -7.66
N ALA A 242 18.62 -8.13 -7.27
CA ALA A 242 18.85 -9.57 -7.49
C ALA A 242 17.90 -10.43 -6.65
N ALA A 243 17.56 -10.00 -5.45
CA ALA A 243 16.55 -10.68 -4.62
C ALA A 243 15.16 -10.59 -5.28
N ALA A 244 14.75 -9.40 -5.71
CA ALA A 244 13.49 -9.18 -6.42
C ALA A 244 13.42 -9.95 -7.75
N ALA A 245 14.54 -10.04 -8.48
CA ALA A 245 14.62 -10.80 -9.71
C ALA A 245 14.47 -12.32 -9.49
N ARG A 246 15.02 -12.87 -8.40
CA ARG A 246 14.80 -14.28 -8.03
C ARG A 246 13.33 -14.56 -7.74
N GLU A 247 12.67 -13.64 -7.02
CA GLU A 247 11.25 -13.74 -6.73
C GLU A 247 10.40 -13.67 -8.01
N ALA A 248 10.70 -12.73 -8.91
CA ALA A 248 10.02 -12.59 -10.20
C ALA A 248 10.18 -13.81 -11.11
N MET A 249 11.26 -14.56 -10.97
CA MET A 249 11.54 -15.79 -11.71
C MET A 249 10.99 -17.05 -11.04
N ALA A 250 10.58 -16.98 -9.79
CA ALA A 250 10.02 -18.12 -9.07
C ALA A 250 8.72 -18.60 -9.75
N PRO A 251 8.49 -19.91 -9.85
CA PRO A 251 7.24 -20.42 -10.36
C PRO A 251 6.10 -19.92 -9.49
N ALA A 252 5.02 -19.44 -10.11
CA ALA A 252 3.83 -19.01 -9.38
C ALA A 252 3.43 -20.13 -8.40
N LYS A 253 3.52 -19.87 -7.08
CA LYS A 253 2.98 -20.80 -6.09
C LYS A 253 1.54 -21.05 -6.50
N LYS A 254 1.19 -22.31 -6.86
CA LYS A 254 -0.20 -22.75 -6.99
C LYS A 254 -0.88 -22.28 -5.71
N ARG A 255 -1.75 -21.28 -5.81
CA ARG A 255 -2.67 -20.97 -4.71
C ARG A 255 -3.51 -22.20 -4.54
N ALA A 256 -3.22 -22.97 -3.49
CA ALA A 256 -4.09 -24.02 -3.04
C ALA A 256 -5.44 -23.38 -2.76
N GLY A 257 -6.44 -23.79 -3.53
CA GLY A 257 -7.84 -23.44 -3.34
C GLY A 257 -8.41 -24.09 -2.10
#